data_192fe24cab6532a19c30dc8c2d9daedc
#
_entry.id   192fe24cab6532a19c30dc8c2d9daedc
#
_cell.length_a   1.000
_cell.length_b   1.000
_cell.length_c   1.000
_cell.angle_alpha   90.00
_cell.angle_beta   90.00
_cell.angle_gamma   90.00
#
_symmetry.space_group_name_H-M   'P 1'
#
loop_
_entity.id
_entity.type
_entity.pdbx_description
1 polymer ?
#
loop_
_entity_poly.entity_id
_entity_poly.type
_entity_poly.pdbx_seq_one_letter_code
_entity_poly.pdbx_strand_id
1 'polypeptide(L)'
;ISQKTDPYWSWGGWEVPNVAIMLAIGIVCDDQDMINEAINYYKHGPSSGCIQHLVVALHQDPAGLGEGYCLGQADESGRDQDHAGLSMATLAPMCQAAYNIGEDLYGIKANDSFTTEDGRVYNRYPKYAEYGDVNLTLAFFEYYAKFNCDPIEAVDMPFTYWETRHGQQNEISYQGRGHFYAGYEMIYSHYKHVKGVSAPYSKKFAEKYRPATSIHPFEYDNDSVSYTHLRA
;
A
#
# COMPACT_ATOMS: atom_id res chain seq x y z
N ILE A 1 -12.45 6.07 -13.56
CA ILE A 1 -11.33 5.22 -13.12
C ILE A 1 -11.21 4.04 -14.07
N SER A 2 -10.68 2.90 -13.68
CA SER A 2 -10.56 1.74 -14.56
C SER A 2 -11.92 1.17 -14.95
N GLN A 3 -12.10 0.86 -16.24
CA GLN A 3 -13.27 0.09 -16.70
C GLN A 3 -13.11 -1.41 -16.51
N LYS A 4 -12.01 -1.82 -15.87
CA LYS A 4 -11.68 -3.22 -15.66
C LYS A 4 -12.38 -3.72 -14.40
N THR A 5 -12.98 -4.87 -14.50
CA THR A 5 -13.78 -5.49 -13.44
C THR A 5 -13.14 -6.75 -12.87
N ASP A 6 -11.88 -7.01 -13.24
CA ASP A 6 -11.12 -8.18 -12.83
C ASP A 6 -9.84 -7.75 -12.10
N PRO A 7 -9.65 -8.14 -10.83
CA PRO A 7 -8.44 -7.79 -10.06
C PRO A 7 -7.15 -8.35 -10.67
N TYR A 8 -7.26 -9.35 -11.54
CA TYR A 8 -6.11 -9.92 -12.26
C TYR A 8 -5.78 -9.19 -13.56
N TRP A 9 -6.56 -8.16 -13.93
CA TRP A 9 -6.41 -7.49 -15.21
C TRP A 9 -5.27 -6.48 -15.24
N SER A 10 -5.08 -5.74 -14.16
CA SER A 10 -4.13 -4.64 -14.07
C SER A 10 -3.21 -4.77 -12.87
N TRP A 11 -2.07 -4.11 -12.96
CA TRP A 11 -1.14 -3.95 -11.86
C TRP A 11 -1.52 -2.78 -10.96
N GLY A 12 -1.20 -2.88 -9.65
CA GLY A 12 -1.39 -1.80 -8.68
C GLY A 12 -0.66 -0.52 -9.08
N GLY A 13 0.53 -0.64 -9.65
CA GLY A 13 1.31 0.49 -10.15
C GLY A 13 0.62 1.31 -11.25
N TRP A 14 -0.44 0.78 -11.88
CA TRP A 14 -1.29 1.52 -12.83
C TRP A 14 -2.59 2.02 -12.20
N GLU A 15 -3.19 1.24 -11.33
CA GLU A 15 -4.51 1.54 -10.76
C GLU A 15 -4.42 2.53 -9.59
N VAL A 16 -3.48 2.35 -8.68
CA VAL A 16 -3.33 3.23 -7.51
C VAL A 16 -3.07 4.69 -7.92
N PRO A 17 -2.15 4.99 -8.88
CA PRO A 17 -1.99 6.35 -9.37
C PRO A 17 -3.26 6.94 -9.97
N ASN A 18 -4.07 6.17 -10.68
CA ASN A 18 -5.33 6.66 -11.25
C ASN A 18 -6.32 7.06 -10.16
N VAL A 19 -6.46 6.25 -9.11
CA VAL A 19 -7.30 6.58 -7.95
C VAL A 19 -6.77 7.82 -7.22
N ALA A 20 -5.45 7.88 -7.00
CA ALA A 20 -4.80 9.01 -6.32
C ALA A 20 -4.98 10.33 -7.09
N ILE A 21 -4.78 10.30 -8.41
CA ILE A 21 -4.97 11.49 -9.28
C ILE A 21 -6.43 11.92 -9.28
N MET A 22 -7.36 10.99 -9.38
CA MET A 22 -8.79 11.31 -9.35
C MET A 22 -9.19 11.97 -8.02
N LEU A 23 -8.74 11.44 -6.88
CA LEU A 23 -8.95 12.05 -5.58
C LEU A 23 -8.36 13.47 -5.52
N ALA A 24 -7.11 13.64 -5.98
CA ALA A 24 -6.45 14.93 -5.95
C ALA A 24 -7.16 15.98 -6.81
N ILE A 25 -7.61 15.61 -8.01
CA ILE A 25 -8.40 16.51 -8.89
C ILE A 25 -9.73 16.86 -8.23
N GLY A 26 -10.44 15.87 -7.68
CA GLY A 26 -11.70 16.09 -6.96
C GLY A 26 -11.54 17.09 -5.82
N ILE A 27 -10.49 16.97 -5.01
CA ILE A 27 -10.19 17.89 -3.91
C ILE A 27 -9.90 19.31 -4.44
N VAL A 28 -9.05 19.43 -5.47
CA VAL A 28 -8.66 20.75 -6.01
C VAL A 28 -9.85 21.46 -6.69
N CYS A 29 -10.73 20.69 -7.32
CA CYS A 29 -11.90 21.22 -8.02
C CYS A 29 -13.15 21.35 -7.12
N ASP A 30 -13.08 20.95 -5.85
CA ASP A 30 -14.23 20.85 -4.94
C ASP A 30 -15.37 20.00 -5.55
N ASP A 31 -14.99 18.90 -6.23
CA ASP A 31 -15.88 17.96 -6.88
C ASP A 31 -16.14 16.76 -5.96
N GLN A 32 -17.25 16.82 -5.22
CA GLN A 32 -17.59 15.78 -4.24
C GLN A 32 -17.90 14.42 -4.88
N ASP A 33 -18.45 14.40 -6.09
CA ASP A 33 -18.76 13.15 -6.79
C ASP A 33 -17.47 12.44 -7.18
N MET A 34 -16.49 13.19 -7.69
CA MET A 34 -15.16 12.65 -8.01
C MET A 34 -14.39 12.16 -6.78
N ILE A 35 -14.47 12.90 -5.67
CA ILE A 35 -13.90 12.49 -4.37
C ILE A 35 -14.52 11.17 -3.92
N ASN A 36 -15.85 11.10 -3.91
CA ASN A 36 -16.58 9.91 -3.47
C ASN A 36 -16.28 8.70 -4.35
N GLU A 37 -16.20 8.88 -5.67
CA GLU A 37 -15.85 7.81 -6.60
C GLU A 37 -14.44 7.27 -6.32
N ALA A 38 -13.44 8.12 -6.13
CA ALA A 38 -12.08 7.71 -5.83
C ALA A 38 -11.98 6.94 -4.51
N ILE A 39 -12.59 7.47 -3.44
CA ILE A 39 -12.61 6.85 -2.13
C ILE A 39 -13.33 5.50 -2.16
N ASN A 40 -14.49 5.45 -2.81
CA ASN A 40 -15.27 4.23 -2.92
C ASN A 40 -14.53 3.17 -3.74
N TYR A 41 -13.85 3.57 -4.83
CA TYR A 41 -13.04 2.64 -5.61
C TYR A 41 -11.87 2.07 -4.80
N TYR A 42 -11.18 2.90 -4.03
CA TYR A 42 -10.10 2.41 -3.16
C TYR A 42 -10.59 1.40 -2.11
N LYS A 43 -11.77 1.62 -1.56
CA LYS A 43 -12.37 0.73 -0.53
C LYS A 43 -12.98 -0.55 -1.12
N HIS A 44 -13.62 -0.46 -2.28
CA HIS A 44 -14.53 -1.48 -2.80
C HIS A 44 -14.39 -1.76 -4.30
N GLY A 45 -13.48 -1.10 -4.99
CA GLY A 45 -13.30 -1.25 -6.43
C GLY A 45 -12.93 -2.67 -6.87
N PRO A 46 -13.18 -3.03 -8.12
CA PRO A 46 -13.06 -4.41 -8.61
C PRO A 46 -11.66 -4.81 -9.05
N SER A 47 -10.66 -3.92 -8.96
CA SER A 47 -9.31 -4.14 -9.48
C SER A 47 -8.23 -3.66 -8.50
N SER A 48 -6.97 -3.74 -8.88
CA SER A 48 -5.79 -3.48 -8.02
C SER A 48 -5.65 -2.04 -7.48
N GLY A 49 -6.50 -1.11 -7.90
CA GLY A 49 -6.66 0.20 -7.25
C GLY A 49 -7.41 0.12 -5.92
N CYS A 50 -8.08 -0.99 -5.64
CA CYS A 50 -8.69 -1.29 -4.35
C CYS A 50 -7.67 -1.98 -3.44
N ILE A 51 -7.55 -1.51 -2.19
CA ILE A 51 -6.56 -2.04 -1.23
C ILE A 51 -6.72 -3.55 -0.99
N GLN A 52 -7.94 -4.07 -1.04
CA GLN A 52 -8.23 -5.50 -0.88
C GLN A 52 -7.73 -6.35 -2.05
N HIS A 53 -7.49 -5.75 -3.22
CA HIS A 53 -6.90 -6.41 -4.38
C HIS A 53 -5.40 -6.10 -4.51
N LEU A 54 -4.98 -4.91 -4.11
CA LEU A 54 -3.57 -4.51 -4.10
C LEU A 54 -2.74 -5.42 -3.18
N VAL A 55 -3.26 -5.71 -1.99
CA VAL A 55 -2.68 -6.69 -1.07
C VAL A 55 -3.22 -8.07 -1.45
N VAL A 56 -2.39 -8.89 -2.08
CA VAL A 56 -2.80 -10.19 -2.62
C VAL A 56 -2.69 -11.32 -1.60
N ALA A 57 -1.84 -11.17 -0.59
CA ALA A 57 -1.70 -12.10 0.51
C ALA A 57 -1.27 -11.39 1.80
N LEU A 58 -1.72 -11.92 2.93
CA LEU A 58 -1.22 -11.56 4.24
C LEU A 58 -0.33 -12.68 4.76
N HIS A 59 0.75 -12.32 5.41
CA HIS A 59 1.68 -13.25 6.01
C HIS A 59 1.92 -12.88 7.46
N GLN A 60 2.01 -13.87 8.32
CA GLN A 60 2.54 -13.66 9.66
C GLN A 60 4.00 -13.24 9.55
N ASP A 61 4.41 -12.27 10.36
CA ASP A 61 5.81 -11.88 10.41
C ASP A 61 6.63 -12.99 11.09
N PRO A 62 7.65 -13.55 10.42
CA PRO A 62 8.56 -14.54 11.03
C PRO A 62 9.27 -14.03 12.30
N ALA A 63 9.42 -12.71 12.44
CA ALA A 63 9.99 -12.09 13.64
C ALA A 63 9.03 -12.09 14.85
N GLY A 64 7.77 -12.52 14.67
CA GLY A 64 6.82 -12.66 15.76
C GLY A 64 6.39 -11.35 16.41
N LEU A 65 6.19 -10.30 15.62
CA LEU A 65 5.87 -8.95 16.14
C LEU A 65 4.51 -8.79 16.82
N GLY A 66 3.77 -9.89 16.98
CA GLY A 66 2.54 -9.91 17.75
C GLY A 66 1.27 -10.19 16.96
N GLU A 67 0.21 -10.46 17.70
CA GLU A 67 -1.12 -10.70 17.15
C GLU A 67 -1.66 -9.45 16.43
N GLY A 68 -2.30 -9.64 15.31
CA GLY A 68 -2.80 -8.54 14.47
C GLY A 68 -1.75 -7.85 13.60
N TYR A 69 -0.47 -8.22 13.72
CA TYR A 69 0.60 -7.70 12.89
C TYR A 69 0.91 -8.65 11.74
N CYS A 70 0.64 -8.22 10.54
CA CYS A 70 0.87 -8.98 9.32
C CYS A 70 1.68 -8.18 8.30
N LEU A 71 2.36 -8.92 7.43
CA LEU A 71 3.04 -8.39 6.26
C LEU A 71 2.15 -8.58 5.04
N GLY A 72 1.87 -7.51 4.31
CA GLY A 72 0.97 -7.51 3.15
C GLY A 72 1.74 -7.60 1.84
N GLN A 73 1.74 -8.76 1.20
CA GLN A 73 2.32 -8.95 -0.12
C GLN A 73 1.52 -8.18 -1.16
N ALA A 74 2.19 -7.30 -1.91
CA ALA A 74 1.58 -6.60 -3.03
C ALA A 74 1.46 -7.49 -4.28
N ASP A 75 0.55 -7.15 -5.16
CA ASP A 75 0.34 -7.81 -6.44
C ASP A 75 1.58 -7.77 -7.37
N GLU A 76 2.48 -6.81 -7.19
CA GLU A 76 3.71 -6.65 -7.95
C GLU A 76 4.98 -7.07 -7.21
N SER A 77 4.87 -7.64 -5.99
CA SER A 77 6.03 -8.03 -5.17
C SER A 77 6.94 -9.07 -5.84
N GLY A 78 6.39 -9.94 -6.68
CA GLY A 78 7.15 -10.92 -7.44
C GLY A 78 7.52 -10.46 -8.85
N ARG A 79 7.03 -9.29 -9.28
CA ARG A 79 7.40 -8.68 -10.56
C ARG A 79 8.73 -7.95 -10.46
N ASP A 80 8.77 -6.89 -9.68
CA ASP A 80 9.96 -6.12 -9.30
C ASP A 80 9.62 -5.12 -8.18
N GLN A 81 10.66 -4.61 -7.51
CA GLN A 81 10.47 -3.69 -6.38
C GLN A 81 10.20 -2.25 -6.83
N ASP A 82 10.53 -1.90 -8.06
CA ASP A 82 10.27 -0.55 -8.58
C ASP A 82 8.76 -0.33 -8.79
N HIS A 83 8.07 -1.30 -9.36
CA HIS A 83 6.61 -1.19 -9.52
C HIS A 83 5.86 -1.30 -8.20
N ALA A 84 6.31 -2.19 -7.29
CA ALA A 84 5.74 -2.23 -5.94
C ALA A 84 5.97 -0.89 -5.20
N GLY A 85 7.16 -0.31 -5.34
CA GLY A 85 7.51 1.00 -4.78
C GLY A 85 6.70 2.16 -5.37
N LEU A 86 6.42 2.13 -6.68
CA LEU A 86 5.56 3.12 -7.33
C LEU A 86 4.15 3.15 -6.74
N SER A 87 3.58 1.97 -6.48
CA SER A 87 2.27 1.87 -5.81
C SER A 87 2.30 2.54 -4.44
N MET A 88 3.38 2.37 -3.68
CA MET A 88 3.53 2.97 -2.35
C MET A 88 3.73 4.48 -2.40
N ALA A 89 4.57 4.97 -3.32
CA ALA A 89 4.85 6.40 -3.48
C ALA A 89 3.57 7.19 -3.77
N THR A 90 2.60 6.57 -4.45
CA THR A 90 1.30 7.18 -4.74
C THR A 90 0.26 6.94 -3.66
N LEU A 91 0.31 5.80 -2.99
CA LEU A 91 -0.64 5.44 -1.93
C LEU A 91 -0.50 6.33 -0.68
N ALA A 92 0.73 6.62 -0.25
CA ALA A 92 0.96 7.42 0.95
C ALA A 92 0.38 8.84 0.85
N PRO A 93 0.69 9.64 -0.19
CA PRO A 93 0.07 10.96 -0.35
C PRO A 93 -1.43 10.89 -0.59
N MET A 94 -1.95 9.87 -1.27
CA MET A 94 -3.37 9.67 -1.43
C MET A 94 -4.09 9.49 -0.08
N CYS A 95 -3.58 8.60 0.78
CA CYS A 95 -4.13 8.40 2.12
C CYS A 95 -4.06 9.68 2.96
N GLN A 96 -2.98 10.44 2.84
CA GLN A 96 -2.83 11.72 3.56
C GLN A 96 -3.80 12.78 3.04
N ALA A 97 -3.98 12.89 1.72
CA ALA A 97 -4.96 13.82 1.13
C ALA A 97 -6.39 13.48 1.58
N ALA A 98 -6.76 12.20 1.57
CA ALA A 98 -8.04 11.74 2.08
C ALA A 98 -8.22 12.08 3.57
N TYR A 99 -7.21 11.82 4.39
CA TYR A 99 -7.25 12.13 5.82
C TYR A 99 -7.47 13.62 6.10
N ASN A 100 -6.85 14.50 5.31
CA ASN A 100 -6.99 15.94 5.44
C ASN A 100 -8.41 16.45 5.16
N ILE A 101 -9.21 15.70 4.40
CA ILE A 101 -10.62 16.01 4.15
C ILE A 101 -11.60 15.21 5.02
N GLY A 102 -11.08 14.47 6.02
CA GLY A 102 -11.88 13.71 6.98
C GLY A 102 -12.13 12.25 6.63
N GLU A 103 -11.49 11.71 5.58
CA GLU A 103 -11.62 10.33 5.14
C GLU A 103 -10.41 9.48 5.55
N ASP A 104 -10.61 8.51 6.42
CA ASP A 104 -9.54 7.67 6.97
C ASP A 104 -9.25 6.44 6.11
N LEU A 105 -8.46 6.61 5.03
CA LEU A 105 -8.00 5.49 4.21
C LEU A 105 -6.87 4.69 4.87
N TYR A 106 -6.18 5.25 5.87
CA TYR A 106 -5.19 4.50 6.65
C TYR A 106 -5.83 3.43 7.54
N GLY A 107 -7.10 3.60 7.91
CA GLY A 107 -7.80 2.73 8.86
C GLY A 107 -8.43 1.46 8.28
N ILE A 108 -8.30 1.20 6.99
CA ILE A 108 -8.94 0.04 6.35
C ILE A 108 -8.34 -1.26 6.85
N LYS A 109 -9.21 -2.15 7.31
CA LYS A 109 -8.84 -3.44 7.89
C LYS A 109 -9.07 -4.59 6.93
N ALA A 110 -8.30 -5.67 7.09
CA ALA A 110 -8.58 -6.94 6.46
C ALA A 110 -9.88 -7.54 7.02
N ASN A 111 -10.67 -8.13 6.15
CA ASN A 111 -11.90 -8.83 6.50
C ASN A 111 -11.88 -10.23 5.90
N ASP A 112 -12.68 -11.12 6.45
CA ASP A 112 -12.89 -12.45 5.87
C ASP A 112 -13.44 -12.37 4.46
N SER A 113 -14.32 -11.39 4.24
CA SER A 113 -14.89 -11.10 2.94
C SER A 113 -15.10 -9.61 2.76
N PHE A 114 -15.18 -9.17 1.51
CA PHE A 114 -15.61 -7.81 1.15
C PHE A 114 -16.44 -7.87 -0.13
N THR A 115 -17.27 -6.84 -0.32
CA THR A 115 -18.12 -6.71 -1.51
C THR A 115 -17.59 -5.58 -2.37
N THR A 116 -17.35 -5.87 -3.65
CA THR A 116 -16.95 -4.86 -4.65
C THR A 116 -18.12 -4.00 -5.07
N GLU A 117 -17.85 -2.88 -5.75
CA GLU A 117 -18.90 -1.97 -6.27
C GLU A 117 -19.89 -2.68 -7.19
N ASP A 118 -19.44 -3.64 -7.97
CA ASP A 118 -20.28 -4.43 -8.87
C ASP A 118 -21.00 -5.60 -8.18
N GLY A 119 -20.96 -5.65 -6.84
CA GLY A 119 -21.68 -6.60 -6.01
C GLY A 119 -21.03 -7.98 -5.88
N ARG A 120 -19.80 -8.18 -6.36
CA ARG A 120 -19.08 -9.42 -6.15
C ARG A 120 -18.56 -9.52 -4.72
N VAL A 121 -18.69 -10.71 -4.14
CA VAL A 121 -18.21 -10.98 -2.78
C VAL A 121 -16.94 -11.83 -2.84
N TYR A 122 -15.92 -11.39 -2.17
CA TYR A 122 -14.64 -12.07 -2.04
C TYR A 122 -14.36 -12.43 -0.59
N ASN A 123 -13.91 -13.66 -0.39
CA ASN A 123 -13.31 -14.13 0.86
C ASN A 123 -11.79 -14.09 0.70
N ARG A 124 -11.18 -12.92 0.83
CA ARG A 124 -9.81 -12.66 0.40
C ARG A 124 -8.77 -13.27 1.31
N TYR A 125 -8.99 -13.17 2.62
CA TYR A 125 -8.01 -13.56 3.63
C TYR A 125 -8.58 -14.55 4.66
N PRO A 126 -9.23 -15.66 4.26
CA PRO A 126 -9.92 -16.56 5.21
C PRO A 126 -8.98 -17.16 6.25
N LYS A 127 -7.73 -17.39 5.86
CA LYS A 127 -6.66 -17.94 6.73
C LYS A 127 -6.27 -16.99 7.87
N TYR A 128 -6.62 -15.70 7.77
CA TYR A 128 -6.28 -14.65 8.73
C TYR A 128 -7.53 -14.01 9.37
N ALA A 129 -8.65 -14.74 9.36
CA ALA A 129 -9.89 -14.27 9.98
C ALA A 129 -9.71 -13.89 11.46
N GLU A 130 -8.85 -14.62 12.17
CA GLU A 130 -8.49 -14.34 13.56
C GLU A 130 -7.72 -13.02 13.75
N TYR A 131 -7.15 -12.46 12.70
CA TYR A 131 -6.45 -11.19 12.74
C TYR A 131 -7.31 -10.01 12.27
N GLY A 132 -8.62 -10.04 12.48
CA GLY A 132 -9.60 -9.08 11.97
C GLY A 132 -9.22 -7.60 12.05
N ASP A 133 -8.28 -7.24 12.91
CA ASP A 133 -7.75 -5.89 13.06
C ASP A 133 -6.50 -5.58 12.21
N VAL A 134 -6.09 -6.49 11.32
CA VAL A 134 -4.96 -6.24 10.42
C VAL A 134 -5.24 -5.03 9.53
N ASN A 135 -4.41 -4.01 9.67
CA ASN A 135 -4.47 -2.83 8.84
C ASN A 135 -3.77 -3.08 7.50
N LEU A 136 -4.53 -3.06 6.39
CA LEU A 136 -4.01 -3.44 5.07
C LEU A 136 -2.96 -2.47 4.54
N THR A 137 -3.19 -1.17 4.69
CA THR A 137 -2.22 -0.15 4.25
C THR A 137 -0.89 -0.31 5.00
N LEU A 138 -0.95 -0.47 6.33
CA LEU A 138 0.26 -0.70 7.12
C LEU A 138 0.96 -2.00 6.71
N ALA A 139 0.21 -3.10 6.59
CA ALA A 139 0.76 -4.40 6.22
C ALA A 139 1.52 -4.35 4.88
N PHE A 140 0.97 -3.64 3.90
CA PHE A 140 1.61 -3.41 2.60
C PHE A 140 2.96 -2.69 2.73
N PHE A 141 3.00 -1.57 3.47
CA PHE A 141 4.23 -0.81 3.69
C PHE A 141 5.27 -1.59 4.49
N GLU A 142 4.86 -2.32 5.52
CA GLU A 142 5.75 -3.13 6.34
C GLU A 142 6.40 -4.28 5.55
N TYR A 143 5.64 -4.93 4.66
CA TYR A 143 6.18 -5.98 3.78
C TYR A 143 7.29 -5.46 2.88
N TYR A 144 7.03 -4.36 2.18
CA TYR A 144 8.01 -3.74 1.29
C TYR A 144 9.22 -3.23 2.07
N ALA A 145 9.01 -2.51 3.18
CA ALA A 145 10.09 -1.96 4.00
C ALA A 145 11.00 -3.07 4.54
N LYS A 146 10.42 -4.16 5.05
CA LYS A 146 11.18 -5.31 5.54
C LYS A 146 12.08 -5.88 4.46
N PHE A 147 11.56 -6.10 3.26
CA PHE A 147 12.32 -6.67 2.16
C PHE A 147 13.41 -5.72 1.63
N ASN A 148 13.14 -4.43 1.57
CA ASN A 148 14.01 -3.46 0.90
C ASN A 148 14.97 -2.75 1.84
N CYS A 149 14.72 -2.74 3.15
CA CYS A 149 15.54 -1.98 4.11
C CYS A 149 16.83 -2.73 4.49
N ASP A 150 16.74 -4.01 4.82
CA ASP A 150 17.85 -4.78 5.36
C ASP A 150 18.01 -6.11 4.60
N PRO A 151 19.20 -6.39 4.02
CA PRO A 151 19.45 -7.66 3.35
C PRO A 151 19.29 -8.89 4.25
N ILE A 152 19.53 -8.75 5.55
CA ILE A 152 19.46 -9.86 6.51
C ILE A 152 18.01 -10.19 6.85
N GLU A 153 17.17 -9.18 7.04
CA GLU A 153 15.74 -9.38 7.37
C GLU A 153 14.93 -9.93 6.20
N ALA A 154 15.49 -9.88 4.99
CA ALA A 154 14.81 -10.35 3.79
C ALA A 154 15.03 -11.83 3.46
N VAL A 155 15.90 -12.53 4.21
CA VAL A 155 16.30 -13.91 3.87
C VAL A 155 15.11 -14.87 3.94
N ASP A 156 14.16 -14.63 4.84
CA ASP A 156 12.99 -15.50 5.07
C ASP A 156 11.66 -14.78 4.79
N MET A 157 11.63 -13.89 3.78
CA MET A 157 10.38 -13.21 3.43
C MET A 157 9.34 -14.22 2.91
N PRO A 158 8.20 -14.33 3.57
CA PRO A 158 7.15 -15.22 3.10
C PRO A 158 6.57 -14.69 1.79
N PHE A 159 6.24 -15.61 0.89
CA PHE A 159 5.64 -15.30 -0.40
C PHE A 159 4.57 -16.32 -0.75
N THR A 160 3.46 -15.85 -1.28
CA THR A 160 2.39 -16.66 -1.84
C THR A 160 2.41 -16.52 -3.35
N TYR A 161 2.38 -17.64 -4.07
CA TYR A 161 2.21 -17.65 -5.53
C TYR A 161 1.08 -16.72 -5.95
N TRP A 162 1.37 -15.91 -6.94
CA TRP A 162 0.43 -14.97 -7.52
C TRP A 162 0.46 -15.03 -9.05
N GLU A 163 -0.70 -15.02 -9.66
CA GLU A 163 -0.83 -15.05 -11.11
C GLU A 163 -1.77 -13.93 -11.57
N THR A 164 -1.34 -13.24 -12.61
CA THR A 164 -2.15 -12.28 -13.35
C THR A 164 -2.13 -12.66 -14.82
N ARG A 165 -2.93 -12.01 -15.63
CA ARG A 165 -2.83 -12.14 -17.08
C ARG A 165 -1.47 -11.74 -17.66
N HIS A 166 -0.64 -11.07 -16.89
CA HIS A 166 0.69 -10.62 -17.30
C HIS A 166 1.80 -11.60 -16.92
N GLY A 167 1.49 -12.67 -16.22
CA GLY A 167 2.43 -13.72 -15.86
C GLY A 167 2.30 -14.21 -14.44
N GLN A 168 3.16 -15.18 -14.14
CA GLN A 168 3.22 -15.87 -12.87
C GLN A 168 4.35 -15.31 -12.02
N GLN A 169 4.09 -15.15 -10.72
CA GLN A 169 5.04 -14.76 -9.71
C GLN A 169 5.17 -15.92 -8.71
N ASN A 170 6.33 -16.55 -8.67
CA ASN A 170 6.60 -17.73 -7.83
C ASN A 170 7.38 -17.36 -6.56
N GLU A 171 8.06 -16.23 -6.55
CA GLU A 171 8.88 -15.74 -5.45
C GLU A 171 8.91 -14.20 -5.46
N ILE A 172 9.37 -13.62 -4.36
CA ILE A 172 9.59 -12.17 -4.31
C ILE A 172 10.76 -11.78 -5.22
N SER A 173 10.58 -10.74 -6.03
CA SER A 173 11.59 -10.29 -6.97
C SER A 173 12.67 -9.46 -6.29
N TYR A 174 13.93 -9.76 -6.63
CA TYR A 174 15.09 -8.96 -6.20
C TYR A 174 15.40 -7.79 -7.14
N GLN A 175 14.75 -7.71 -8.29
CA GLN A 175 14.94 -6.60 -9.23
C GLN A 175 14.47 -5.29 -8.60
N GLY A 176 15.31 -4.25 -8.62
CA GLY A 176 15.02 -2.94 -8.01
C GLY A 176 15.06 -2.94 -6.47
N ARG A 177 15.53 -4.03 -5.84
CA ARG A 177 15.58 -4.12 -4.38
C ARG A 177 16.49 -3.05 -3.77
N GLY A 178 15.96 -2.41 -2.72
CA GLY A 178 16.68 -1.37 -1.98
C GLY A 178 16.58 0.02 -2.60
N HIS A 179 15.85 0.16 -3.70
CA HIS A 179 15.51 1.48 -4.21
C HIS A 179 14.62 2.21 -3.21
N PHE A 180 14.85 3.51 -3.07
CA PHE A 180 14.05 4.36 -2.20
C PHE A 180 12.83 4.87 -2.93
N TYR A 181 11.69 4.80 -2.24
CA TYR A 181 10.45 5.44 -2.65
C TYR A 181 9.91 6.29 -1.51
N ALA A 182 9.50 7.52 -1.81
CA ALA A 182 8.99 8.46 -0.83
C ALA A 182 7.66 7.98 -0.18
N GLY A 183 7.26 8.65 0.90
CA GLY A 183 6.00 8.36 1.59
C GLY A 183 6.17 7.66 2.94
N TYR A 184 7.30 7.02 3.21
CA TYR A 184 7.52 6.32 4.48
C TYR A 184 7.46 7.20 5.72
N GLU A 185 7.87 8.46 5.63
CA GLU A 185 7.70 9.42 6.73
C GLU A 185 6.22 9.68 7.04
N MET A 186 5.39 9.84 6.02
CA MET A 186 3.94 10.01 6.21
C MET A 186 3.34 8.78 6.86
N ILE A 187 3.66 7.59 6.36
CA ILE A 187 3.16 6.32 6.89
C ILE A 187 3.60 6.10 8.33
N TYR A 188 4.91 6.18 8.60
CA TYR A 188 5.43 6.00 9.95
C TYR A 188 4.84 7.01 10.94
N SER A 189 4.83 8.30 10.57
CA SER A 189 4.29 9.34 11.43
C SER A 189 2.81 9.17 11.70
N HIS A 190 2.00 8.84 10.69
CA HIS A 190 0.58 8.64 10.87
C HIS A 190 0.29 7.46 11.81
N TYR A 191 0.85 6.29 11.53
CA TYR A 191 0.59 5.12 12.38
C TYR A 191 1.13 5.30 13.80
N LYS A 192 2.34 5.83 13.94
CA LYS A 192 2.96 6.02 15.26
C LYS A 192 2.29 7.10 16.09
N HIS A 193 2.02 8.27 15.51
CA HIS A 193 1.63 9.45 16.28
C HIS A 193 0.12 9.72 16.26
N VAL A 194 -0.58 9.30 15.20
CA VAL A 194 -2.03 9.48 15.10
C VAL A 194 -2.79 8.23 15.55
N LYS A 195 -2.38 7.06 15.06
CA LYS A 195 -3.05 5.78 15.38
C LYS A 195 -2.51 5.10 16.64
N GLY A 196 -1.31 5.43 17.11
CA GLY A 196 -0.65 4.74 18.23
C GLY A 196 -0.21 3.31 17.90
N VAL A 197 -0.06 2.99 16.62
CA VAL A 197 0.28 1.64 16.13
C VAL A 197 1.76 1.55 15.82
N SER A 198 2.37 0.39 16.11
CA SER A 198 3.78 0.13 15.77
C SER A 198 3.95 -0.07 14.27
N ALA A 199 4.99 0.55 13.69
CA ALA A 199 5.37 0.42 12.28
C ALA A 199 6.90 0.27 12.19
N PRO A 200 7.47 -0.86 12.67
CA PRO A 200 8.90 -0.99 12.90
C PRO A 200 9.73 -0.99 11.62
N TYR A 201 9.26 -1.63 10.55
CA TYR A 201 10.00 -1.67 9.28
C TYR A 201 9.88 -0.36 8.52
N SER A 202 8.70 0.25 8.49
CA SER A 202 8.50 1.59 7.94
C SER A 202 9.37 2.62 8.67
N LYS A 203 9.50 2.51 10.00
CA LYS A 203 10.41 3.33 10.79
C LYS A 203 11.85 3.17 10.33
N LYS A 204 12.35 1.93 10.26
CA LYS A 204 13.72 1.64 9.83
C LYS A 204 14.00 2.16 8.43
N PHE A 205 13.04 1.99 7.51
CA PHE A 205 13.15 2.45 6.14
C PHE A 205 13.22 3.98 6.07
N ALA A 206 12.32 4.68 6.76
CA ALA A 206 12.35 6.13 6.87
C ALA A 206 13.67 6.65 7.46
N GLU A 207 14.14 6.07 8.57
CA GLU A 207 15.39 6.45 9.23
C GLU A 207 16.63 6.21 8.35
N LYS A 208 16.65 5.13 7.57
CA LYS A 208 17.75 4.80 6.65
C LYS A 208 17.93 5.86 5.56
N TYR A 209 16.83 6.38 5.04
CA TYR A 209 16.85 7.33 3.92
C TYR A 209 16.66 8.80 4.33
N ARG A 210 16.66 9.08 5.61
CA ARG A 210 16.51 10.44 6.15
C ARG A 210 17.87 11.18 6.22
N PRO A 211 18.01 12.43 5.73
CA PRO A 211 17.02 13.14 4.92
C PRO A 211 16.90 12.52 3.53
N ALA A 212 15.70 12.44 3.00
CA ALA A 212 15.47 11.92 1.65
C ALA A 212 16.07 12.93 0.63
N THR A 213 17.26 12.62 0.13
CA THR A 213 18.03 13.51 -0.75
C THR A 213 18.21 12.95 -2.15
N SER A 214 17.84 11.67 -2.36
CA SER A 214 17.89 11.03 -3.66
C SER A 214 16.49 10.52 -4.03
N ILE A 215 16.08 10.85 -5.23
CA ILE A 215 14.80 10.45 -5.79
C ILE A 215 15.08 9.39 -6.85
N HIS A 216 14.39 8.25 -6.77
CA HIS A 216 14.41 7.27 -7.86
C HIS A 216 13.83 7.93 -9.12
N PRO A 217 14.32 7.62 -10.34
CA PRO A 217 13.88 8.30 -11.57
C PRO A 217 12.37 8.20 -11.86
N PHE A 218 11.65 7.33 -11.19
CA PHE A 218 10.19 7.24 -11.25
C PHE A 218 9.47 7.97 -10.12
N GLU A 219 10.21 8.58 -9.18
CA GLU A 219 9.61 9.40 -8.14
C GLU A 219 9.45 10.82 -8.63
N TYR A 220 8.23 11.28 -8.63
CA TYR A 220 7.96 12.70 -8.59
C TYR A 220 8.40 13.23 -7.23
N ASP A 221 8.91 14.44 -7.19
CA ASP A 221 9.43 15.12 -6.01
C ASP A 221 8.37 15.22 -4.88
N ASN A 222 8.09 14.08 -4.26
CA ASN A 222 7.22 14.00 -3.10
C ASN A 222 7.97 14.33 -1.78
N ASP A 223 9.29 14.51 -1.84
CA ASP A 223 10.10 14.79 -0.66
C ASP A 223 9.73 16.11 -0.01
N SER A 224 9.40 17.11 -0.80
CA SER A 224 8.93 18.41 -0.29
C SER A 224 7.61 18.29 0.48
N VAL A 225 6.73 17.37 0.10
CA VAL A 225 5.45 17.14 0.77
C VAL A 225 5.63 16.35 2.07
N SER A 226 6.54 15.36 2.08
CA SER A 226 6.82 14.55 3.27
C SER A 226 7.40 15.38 4.42
N TYR A 227 8.16 16.42 4.13
CA TYR A 227 8.78 17.27 5.16
C TYR A 227 7.90 18.42 5.66
N THR A 228 6.99 18.94 4.84
CA THR A 228 6.15 20.08 5.24
C THR A 228 5.10 19.71 6.27
N HIS A 229 4.63 18.47 6.31
CA HIS A 229 3.62 18.02 7.28
C HIS A 229 4.18 17.62 8.66
N LEU A 230 5.51 17.44 8.78
CA LEU A 230 6.15 17.06 10.04
C LEU A 230 6.56 18.26 10.91
N ARG A 231 6.42 19.49 10.43
CA ARG A 231 6.79 20.72 11.13
C ARG A 231 5.60 21.58 11.60
N ALA A 232 4.39 21.14 11.38
CA ALA A 232 3.17 21.74 11.93
C ALA A 232 2.63 20.90 13.10
#